data_043618b96243a562763f3206892a93e8
#
_entry.id   043618b96243a562763f3206892a93e8
#
_cell.length_a   1.000
_cell.length_b   1.000
_cell.length_c   1.000
_cell.angle_alpha   90.00
_cell.angle_beta   90.00
_cell.angle_gamma   90.00
#
_symmetry.space_group_name_H-M   'P 1'
#
loop_
_entity.id
_entity.type
_entity.pdbx_description
1 polymer ?
#
loop_
_entity_poly.entity_id
_entity_poly.type
_entity_poly.pdbx_seq_one_letter_code
_entity_poly.pdbx_strand_id
1 'polypeptide(L)'
;MFQDPMPKKIGLSDWSEQFKLVSVEQIKKFTYYHNSEWGIYLSPPATFMVYGTRELKRLKLDNSFAALRLWGFVFNESERLFRAKQIGKKVIATMGDLGIVPVIIMAFPDCVPFYPECIWWTPFFKESTVLLDTATQLGIPEATCFSKATLGAFYKRAYFPRPDAIFASTGASCDDYSCIMQLVEDLGYEIVWLEIPLRKGQKAYPNNASGRLEEYLIGEYQRVWKKMVELTGISNKNQLIKSIKKANQLRNLVTSIKNLTYEAPKAPLPGLELMTIEFGNLYGYADIEEWIDILKMIKRTIEDRIEKGLGVLQEDAIPIAWITPSADPLLLNLVEDAGLRIVQTEYVINQALVPIEEDIDPFRALARAFLQASLIGKTSERVKRIIAGVKEGKI
;
A
#
# COMPACT_ATOMS: atom_id res chain seq x y z
N MET A 1 5.06 -4.32 -29.79
CA MET A 1 5.12 -4.38 -28.30
C MET A 1 6.07 -3.27 -27.87
N PHE A 2 5.72 -2.48 -26.86
CA PHE A 2 6.63 -1.42 -26.33
C PHE A 2 7.92 -2.10 -25.87
N GLN A 3 9.04 -1.59 -26.34
CA GLN A 3 10.35 -2.03 -25.91
C GLN A 3 10.86 -1.02 -24.88
N ASP A 4 11.18 -1.47 -23.68
CA ASP A 4 11.72 -0.60 -22.66
C ASP A 4 13.03 0.06 -23.13
N PRO A 5 13.17 1.38 -22.99
CA PRO A 5 14.43 2.07 -23.28
C PRO A 5 15.48 1.77 -22.21
N MET A 6 16.69 2.28 -22.41
CA MET A 6 17.75 2.23 -21.36
C MET A 6 17.19 2.79 -20.05
N PRO A 7 17.36 2.06 -18.91
CA PRO A 7 16.77 2.45 -17.63
C PRO A 7 17.25 3.84 -17.17
N LYS A 8 16.32 4.68 -16.81
CA LYS A 8 16.56 6.00 -16.20
C LYS A 8 15.32 6.55 -15.52
N LYS A 9 15.52 7.48 -14.61
CA LYS A 9 14.41 8.29 -14.06
C LYS A 9 14.11 9.44 -15.01
N ILE A 10 12.82 9.63 -15.35
CA ILE A 10 12.37 10.69 -16.26
C ILE A 10 11.17 11.43 -15.69
N GLY A 11 11.03 12.71 -16.06
CA GLY A 11 9.87 13.52 -15.71
C GLY A 11 8.62 13.17 -16.52
N LEU A 12 7.46 13.69 -16.09
CA LEU A 12 6.18 13.44 -16.76
C LEU A 12 6.14 13.90 -18.22
N SER A 13 6.89 14.96 -18.58
CA SER A 13 7.01 15.42 -19.96
C SER A 13 7.61 14.36 -20.86
N ASP A 14 8.76 13.80 -20.43
CA ASP A 14 9.44 12.74 -21.18
C ASP A 14 8.60 11.47 -21.22
N TRP A 15 7.90 11.16 -20.12
CA TRP A 15 6.94 10.06 -20.08
C TRP A 15 5.82 10.24 -21.12
N SER A 16 5.32 11.47 -21.30
CA SER A 16 4.30 11.78 -22.31
C SER A 16 4.81 11.51 -23.73
N GLU A 17 6.06 11.83 -24.00
CA GLU A 17 6.68 11.52 -25.30
C GLU A 17 6.86 10.01 -25.51
N GLN A 18 7.35 9.30 -24.47
CA GLN A 18 7.45 7.84 -24.53
C GLN A 18 6.10 7.14 -24.68
N PHE A 19 5.05 7.65 -24.03
CA PHE A 19 3.70 7.08 -24.14
C PHE A 19 3.19 7.02 -25.57
N LYS A 20 3.62 7.95 -26.44
CA LYS A 20 3.26 7.92 -27.87
C LYS A 20 3.77 6.68 -28.60
N LEU A 21 4.77 5.98 -28.03
CA LEU A 21 5.32 4.76 -28.58
C LEU A 21 4.55 3.50 -28.13
N VAL A 22 3.64 3.64 -27.16
CA VAL A 22 2.79 2.54 -26.72
C VAL A 22 1.76 2.24 -27.82
N SER A 23 1.68 0.99 -28.25
CA SER A 23 0.76 0.62 -29.32
C SER A 23 -0.71 0.77 -28.91
N VAL A 24 -1.57 1.06 -29.87
CA VAL A 24 -3.03 1.17 -29.64
C VAL A 24 -3.59 -0.11 -29.03
N GLU A 25 -3.05 -1.26 -29.42
CA GLU A 25 -3.44 -2.56 -28.85
C GLU A 25 -3.10 -2.66 -27.37
N GLN A 26 -1.90 -2.24 -26.97
CA GLN A 26 -1.51 -2.20 -25.56
C GLN A 26 -2.35 -1.21 -24.76
N ILE A 27 -2.63 -0.02 -25.32
CA ILE A 27 -3.51 0.96 -24.68
C ILE A 27 -4.89 0.33 -24.44
N LYS A 28 -5.50 -0.28 -25.46
CA LYS A 28 -6.80 -0.93 -25.32
C LYS A 28 -6.80 -2.07 -24.32
N LYS A 29 -5.74 -2.88 -24.32
CA LYS A 29 -5.59 -4.01 -23.38
C LYS A 29 -5.51 -3.58 -21.92
N PHE A 30 -4.83 -2.49 -21.63
CA PHE A 30 -4.51 -2.07 -20.26
C PHE A 30 -5.28 -0.84 -19.78
N THR A 31 -6.18 -0.27 -20.59
CA THR A 31 -7.07 0.79 -20.12
C THR A 31 -8.14 0.22 -19.19
N TYR A 32 -8.72 -0.93 -19.57
CA TYR A 32 -9.67 -1.67 -18.73
C TYR A 32 -9.20 -3.11 -18.64
N TYR A 33 -8.82 -3.53 -17.42
CA TYR A 33 -8.28 -4.84 -17.18
C TYR A 33 -9.39 -5.92 -17.22
N HIS A 34 -9.12 -7.05 -17.88
CA HIS A 34 -10.06 -8.18 -18.02
C HIS A 34 -11.50 -7.78 -18.38
N ASN A 35 -11.68 -6.73 -19.17
CA ASN A 35 -12.99 -6.15 -19.44
C ASN A 35 -13.69 -5.61 -18.18
N SER A 36 -12.93 -5.29 -17.14
CA SER A 36 -13.47 -4.66 -15.94
C SER A 36 -14.07 -3.31 -16.28
N GLU A 37 -15.33 -3.13 -15.97
CA GLU A 37 -16.03 -1.86 -16.15
C GLU A 37 -15.74 -0.86 -15.02
N TRP A 38 -15.01 -1.29 -13.98
CA TRP A 38 -14.86 -0.53 -12.75
C TRP A 38 -13.44 0.00 -12.47
N GLY A 39 -12.48 -0.26 -13.33
CA GLY A 39 -11.12 0.21 -13.17
C GLY A 39 -10.47 0.77 -14.45
N ILE A 40 -9.61 1.76 -14.31
CA ILE A 40 -8.73 2.31 -15.35
C ILE A 40 -7.29 2.11 -14.86
N TYR A 41 -6.43 1.49 -15.69
CA TYR A 41 -5.10 1.03 -15.27
C TYR A 41 -3.96 1.53 -16.14
N LEU A 42 -4.27 2.22 -17.23
CA LEU A 42 -3.28 2.86 -18.06
C LEU A 42 -3.79 4.26 -18.45
N SER A 43 -3.20 5.28 -17.88
CA SER A 43 -3.53 6.67 -18.17
C SER A 43 -2.37 7.37 -18.85
N PRO A 44 -2.63 8.17 -19.87
CA PRO A 44 -1.59 8.98 -20.50
C PRO A 44 -0.94 9.91 -19.48
N PRO A 45 0.40 9.94 -19.36
CA PRO A 45 1.09 10.84 -18.44
C PRO A 45 0.72 12.32 -18.63
N ALA A 46 0.34 12.72 -19.84
CA ALA A 46 -0.17 14.07 -20.13
C ALA A 46 -1.37 14.47 -19.25
N THR A 47 -2.22 13.52 -18.86
CA THR A 47 -3.33 13.76 -17.93
C THR A 47 -2.83 14.29 -16.58
N PHE A 48 -1.75 13.71 -16.06
CA PHE A 48 -1.16 14.13 -14.81
C PHE A 48 -0.37 15.43 -14.92
N MET A 49 0.14 15.77 -16.11
CA MET A 49 0.72 17.08 -16.38
C MET A 49 -0.32 18.20 -16.28
N VAL A 50 -1.55 17.93 -16.69
CA VAL A 50 -2.64 18.93 -16.64
C VAL A 50 -3.24 19.02 -15.23
N TYR A 51 -3.60 17.89 -14.64
CA TYR A 51 -4.39 17.84 -13.42
C TYR A 51 -3.58 17.53 -12.16
N GLY A 52 -2.32 17.13 -12.31
CA GLY A 52 -1.45 16.80 -11.16
C GLY A 52 -1.00 18.03 -10.38
N THR A 53 -0.67 17.82 -9.12
CA THR A 53 -0.11 18.85 -8.25
C THR A 53 1.27 19.31 -8.72
N ARG A 54 1.75 20.41 -8.13
CA ARG A 54 3.11 20.90 -8.39
C ARG A 54 4.18 19.88 -8.02
N GLU A 55 3.96 19.16 -6.94
CA GLU A 55 4.87 18.12 -6.41
C GLU A 55 4.97 16.96 -7.40
N LEU A 56 3.84 16.45 -7.89
CA LEU A 56 3.82 15.38 -8.89
C LEU A 56 4.62 15.77 -10.15
N LYS A 57 4.46 17.00 -10.63
CA LYS A 57 5.15 17.49 -11.84
C LYS A 57 6.67 17.57 -11.70
N ARG A 58 7.18 17.53 -10.47
CA ARG A 58 8.62 17.54 -10.17
C ARG A 58 9.21 16.15 -10.00
N LEU A 59 8.38 15.12 -9.86
CA LEU A 59 8.84 13.75 -9.70
C LEU A 59 9.51 13.25 -10.98
N LYS A 60 10.54 12.44 -10.76
CA LYS A 60 11.16 11.60 -11.79
C LYS A 60 10.79 10.16 -11.50
N LEU A 61 10.29 9.47 -12.50
CA LEU A 61 9.75 8.12 -12.44
C LEU A 61 10.58 7.18 -13.32
N ASP A 62 10.56 5.90 -13.02
CA ASP A 62 11.18 4.88 -13.87
C ASP A 62 10.54 4.87 -15.26
N ASN A 63 11.36 4.74 -16.30
CA ASN A 63 10.94 4.83 -17.69
C ASN A 63 10.45 3.52 -18.31
N SER A 64 10.24 2.45 -17.53
CA SER A 64 9.72 1.18 -18.04
C SER A 64 8.21 1.19 -18.23
N PHE A 65 7.71 0.35 -19.15
CA PHE A 65 6.26 0.16 -19.30
C PHE A 65 5.61 -0.41 -18.03
N ALA A 66 6.34 -1.23 -17.28
CA ALA A 66 5.88 -1.74 -16.00
C ALA A 66 5.63 -0.62 -14.98
N ALA A 67 6.53 0.37 -14.92
CA ALA A 67 6.35 1.56 -14.08
C ALA A 67 5.15 2.41 -14.55
N LEU A 68 4.94 2.56 -15.84
CA LEU A 68 3.75 3.26 -16.35
C LEU A 68 2.45 2.59 -15.88
N ARG A 69 2.39 1.26 -15.89
CA ARG A 69 1.24 0.51 -15.35
C ARG A 69 1.10 0.65 -13.85
N LEU A 70 2.22 0.61 -13.11
CA LEU A 70 2.24 0.84 -11.66
C LEU A 70 1.59 2.18 -11.31
N TRP A 71 2.06 3.24 -11.93
CA TRP A 71 1.56 4.58 -11.70
C TRP A 71 0.12 4.77 -12.20
N GLY A 72 -0.25 4.12 -13.30
CA GLY A 72 -1.63 4.09 -13.77
C GLY A 72 -2.58 3.46 -12.75
N PHE A 73 -2.17 2.37 -12.10
CA PHE A 73 -2.95 1.76 -11.03
C PHE A 73 -3.13 2.71 -9.85
N VAL A 74 -2.04 3.26 -9.35
CA VAL A 74 -2.01 4.16 -8.18
C VAL A 74 -2.83 5.44 -8.44
N PHE A 75 -2.60 6.09 -9.57
CA PHE A 75 -3.25 7.36 -9.89
C PHE A 75 -4.76 7.24 -10.11
N ASN A 76 -5.26 6.07 -10.43
CA ASN A 76 -6.67 5.84 -10.69
C ASN A 76 -7.42 5.17 -9.54
N GLU A 77 -6.85 5.08 -8.35
CA GLU A 77 -7.51 4.48 -7.17
C GLU A 77 -8.86 5.14 -6.89
N SER A 78 -8.89 6.45 -6.83
CA SER A 78 -10.11 7.23 -6.60
C SER A 78 -11.18 6.92 -7.64
N GLU A 79 -10.82 6.89 -8.93
CA GLU A 79 -11.75 6.59 -10.02
C GLU A 79 -12.32 5.17 -9.90
N ARG A 80 -11.47 4.19 -9.56
CA ARG A 80 -11.93 2.81 -9.33
C ARG A 80 -12.96 2.71 -8.22
N LEU A 81 -12.75 3.41 -7.11
CA LEU A 81 -13.69 3.38 -5.99
C LEU A 81 -15.05 3.99 -6.35
N PHE A 82 -15.07 5.12 -7.06
CA PHE A 82 -16.33 5.70 -7.54
C PHE A 82 -17.05 4.78 -8.52
N ARG A 83 -16.31 4.16 -9.46
CA ARG A 83 -16.87 3.19 -10.40
C ARG A 83 -17.39 1.94 -9.71
N ALA A 84 -16.64 1.39 -8.76
CA ALA A 84 -17.10 0.26 -7.97
C ALA A 84 -18.46 0.55 -7.34
N LYS A 85 -18.64 1.74 -6.78
CA LYS A 85 -19.91 2.18 -6.21
C LYS A 85 -21.02 2.29 -7.26
N GLN A 86 -20.71 2.86 -8.45
CA GLN A 86 -21.67 3.01 -9.55
C GLN A 86 -22.19 1.68 -10.09
N ILE A 87 -21.37 0.63 -10.12
CA ILE A 87 -21.78 -0.71 -10.54
C ILE A 87 -22.33 -1.56 -9.39
N GLY A 88 -22.64 -0.96 -8.23
CA GLY A 88 -23.31 -1.62 -7.12
C GLY A 88 -22.39 -2.37 -6.15
N LYS A 89 -21.06 -2.30 -6.29
CA LYS A 89 -20.13 -2.86 -5.30
C LYS A 89 -20.16 -2.03 -4.01
N LYS A 90 -19.91 -2.69 -2.90
CA LYS A 90 -19.73 -2.03 -1.59
C LYS A 90 -18.29 -1.62 -1.42
N VAL A 91 -18.06 -0.37 -1.06
CA VAL A 91 -16.75 0.20 -0.82
C VAL A 91 -16.51 0.26 0.68
N ILE A 92 -15.50 -0.44 1.15
CA ILE A 92 -15.23 -0.65 2.56
C ILE A 92 -13.90 0.01 2.94
N ALA A 93 -13.97 1.02 3.81
CA ALA A 93 -12.78 1.66 4.33
C ALA A 93 -12.17 0.83 5.48
N THR A 94 -10.85 0.77 5.54
CA THR A 94 -10.11 0.16 6.63
C THR A 94 -8.91 1.02 6.99
N MET A 95 -8.58 1.15 8.27
CA MET A 95 -7.52 2.02 8.74
C MET A 95 -6.80 1.44 9.97
N GLY A 96 -5.47 1.43 9.93
CA GLY A 96 -4.63 1.04 11.06
C GLY A 96 -4.48 -0.47 11.31
N ASP A 97 -5.04 -1.32 10.47
CA ASP A 97 -5.05 -2.78 10.62
C ASP A 97 -3.88 -3.51 9.94
N LEU A 98 -2.97 -2.77 9.32
CA LEU A 98 -1.74 -3.28 8.68
C LEU A 98 -1.97 -4.44 7.69
N GLY A 99 -3.01 -4.36 6.85
CA GLY A 99 -3.23 -5.30 5.75
C GLY A 99 -3.89 -6.63 6.12
N ILE A 100 -4.58 -6.71 7.26
CA ILE A 100 -5.32 -7.91 7.66
C ILE A 100 -6.81 -7.81 7.32
N VAL A 101 -7.47 -6.70 7.65
CA VAL A 101 -8.90 -6.51 7.38
C VAL A 101 -9.23 -6.60 5.90
N PRO A 102 -8.44 -6.05 4.95
CA PRO A 102 -8.68 -6.24 3.51
C PRO A 102 -8.73 -7.71 3.09
N VAL A 103 -7.95 -8.59 3.72
CA VAL A 103 -7.98 -10.03 3.43
C VAL A 103 -9.34 -10.64 3.78
N ILE A 104 -9.94 -10.16 4.88
CA ILE A 104 -11.30 -10.58 5.26
C ILE A 104 -12.33 -10.02 4.26
N ILE A 105 -12.22 -8.74 3.89
CA ILE A 105 -13.16 -8.08 2.98
C ILE A 105 -13.14 -8.74 1.59
N MET A 106 -11.98 -9.14 1.07
CA MET A 106 -11.85 -9.85 -0.20
C MET A 106 -12.60 -11.20 -0.27
N ALA A 107 -12.96 -11.77 0.87
CA ALA A 107 -13.80 -12.97 0.90
C ALA A 107 -15.25 -12.69 0.46
N PHE A 108 -15.61 -11.43 0.26
CA PHE A 108 -16.93 -10.96 -0.17
C PHE A 108 -16.81 -10.35 -1.57
N PRO A 109 -17.23 -11.07 -2.65
CA PRO A 109 -16.92 -10.71 -4.05
C PRO A 109 -17.37 -9.32 -4.49
N ASP A 110 -18.48 -8.82 -3.89
CA ASP A 110 -19.03 -7.50 -4.23
C ASP A 110 -18.54 -6.38 -3.31
N CYS A 111 -17.45 -6.62 -2.60
CA CYS A 111 -16.82 -5.64 -1.72
C CYS A 111 -15.43 -5.25 -2.22
N VAL A 112 -15.12 -3.96 -2.10
CA VAL A 112 -13.82 -3.38 -2.47
C VAL A 112 -13.22 -2.73 -1.24
N PRO A 113 -12.14 -3.27 -0.67
CA PRO A 113 -11.44 -2.63 0.43
C PRO A 113 -10.57 -1.49 -0.04
N PHE A 114 -10.43 -0.45 0.75
CA PHE A 114 -9.46 0.61 0.51
C PHE A 114 -8.98 1.24 1.82
N TYR A 115 -7.81 1.87 1.75
CA TYR A 115 -7.23 2.65 2.84
C TYR A 115 -7.38 4.14 2.55
N PRO A 116 -8.25 4.88 3.28
CA PRO A 116 -8.45 6.31 3.05
C PRO A 116 -7.15 7.11 3.10
N GLU A 117 -6.24 6.76 4.00
CA GLU A 117 -4.93 7.39 4.17
C GLU A 117 -3.98 7.15 2.99
N CYS A 118 -4.22 6.14 2.17
CA CYS A 118 -3.36 5.87 1.00
C CYS A 118 -3.79 6.68 -0.22
N ILE A 119 -5.05 7.08 -0.34
CA ILE A 119 -5.55 7.78 -1.53
C ILE A 119 -5.00 9.19 -1.66
N TRP A 120 -4.93 9.96 -0.58
CA TRP A 120 -4.36 11.30 -0.61
C TRP A 120 -2.84 11.29 -0.45
N TRP A 121 -2.29 10.23 0.13
CA TRP A 121 -0.87 10.06 0.35
C TRP A 121 -0.14 9.48 -0.87
N THR A 122 -0.76 8.67 -1.65
CA THR A 122 -0.36 8.31 -3.01
C THR A 122 -0.74 9.46 -3.97
N PRO A 123 -0.18 10.27 -4.21
CA PRO A 123 0.27 11.37 -3.73
C PRO A 123 0.22 12.48 -4.63
N PHE A 124 0.41 13.41 -4.25
CA PHE A 124 0.97 14.44 -5.04
C PHE A 124 0.20 14.80 -6.32
N PHE A 125 -0.75 14.00 -6.76
CA PHE A 125 -1.65 14.28 -7.87
C PHE A 125 -2.98 14.84 -7.41
N LYS A 126 -3.17 14.95 -6.09
CA LYS A 126 -4.33 15.64 -5.52
C LYS A 126 -3.86 16.62 -4.44
N GLU A 127 -4.52 17.74 -4.35
CA GLU A 127 -4.18 18.81 -3.42
C GLU A 127 -4.34 18.36 -1.96
N SER A 128 -3.30 17.80 -1.38
CA SER A 128 -3.33 17.32 0.00
C SER A 128 -3.31 18.45 1.03
N THR A 129 -2.73 19.61 0.70
CA THR A 129 -2.66 20.78 1.58
C THR A 129 -4.04 21.21 2.05
N VAL A 130 -5.03 21.25 1.15
CA VAL A 130 -6.43 21.58 1.49
C VAL A 130 -7.00 20.64 2.54
N LEU A 131 -6.61 19.36 2.52
CA LEU A 131 -7.08 18.38 3.50
C LEU A 131 -6.40 18.55 4.86
N LEU A 132 -5.11 18.85 4.84
CA LEU A 132 -4.32 19.14 6.06
C LEU A 132 -4.86 20.40 6.76
N ASP A 133 -5.08 21.47 6.00
CA ASP A 133 -5.65 22.72 6.51
C ASP A 133 -7.06 22.49 7.09
N THR A 134 -7.88 21.70 6.40
CA THR A 134 -9.22 21.36 6.89
C THR A 134 -9.15 20.59 8.21
N ALA A 135 -8.24 19.62 8.33
CA ALA A 135 -8.07 18.87 9.58
C ALA A 135 -7.62 19.80 10.74
N THR A 136 -6.73 20.75 10.45
CA THR A 136 -6.30 21.75 11.44
C THR A 136 -7.44 22.66 11.85
N GLN A 137 -8.30 23.11 10.93
CA GLN A 137 -9.50 23.86 11.23
C GLN A 137 -10.52 23.08 12.07
N LEU A 138 -10.54 21.77 11.94
CA LEU A 138 -11.36 20.86 12.76
C LEU A 138 -10.74 20.55 14.13
N GLY A 139 -9.62 21.19 14.49
CA GLY A 139 -9.01 21.12 15.81
C GLY A 139 -7.85 20.15 15.97
N ILE A 140 -7.41 19.49 14.90
CA ILE A 140 -6.20 18.64 14.97
C ILE A 140 -4.95 19.53 14.96
N PRO A 141 -4.01 19.36 15.90
CA PRO A 141 -2.79 20.13 15.94
C PRO A 141 -1.98 20.04 14.64
N GLU A 142 -1.31 21.12 14.27
CA GLU A 142 -0.49 21.16 13.04
C GLU A 142 0.62 20.11 13.05
N ALA A 143 1.23 19.87 14.19
CA ALA A 143 2.32 18.90 14.38
C ALA A 143 1.88 17.41 14.35
N THR A 144 0.56 17.13 14.24
CA THR A 144 0.06 15.76 14.10
C THR A 144 0.49 15.18 12.76
N CYS A 145 0.67 13.85 12.72
CA CYS A 145 1.01 13.11 11.51
C CYS A 145 0.16 13.54 10.29
N PHE A 146 0.75 13.51 9.11
CA PHE A 146 0.08 13.85 7.85
C PHE A 146 -1.21 13.02 7.60
N SER A 147 -1.37 11.87 8.27
CA SER A 147 -2.58 11.05 8.23
C SER A 147 -3.85 11.83 8.63
N LYS A 148 -3.71 12.98 9.31
CA LYS A 148 -4.83 13.89 9.60
C LYS A 148 -5.58 14.36 8.35
N ALA A 149 -4.95 14.34 7.17
CA ALA A 149 -5.61 14.62 5.90
C ALA A 149 -6.81 13.70 5.64
N THR A 150 -6.82 12.50 6.22
CA THR A 150 -7.97 11.58 6.16
C THR A 150 -9.23 12.21 6.75
N LEU A 151 -9.13 12.90 7.90
CA LEU A 151 -10.26 13.66 8.46
C LEU A 151 -10.76 14.73 7.48
N GLY A 152 -9.82 15.47 6.87
CA GLY A 152 -10.16 16.46 5.83
C GLY A 152 -10.88 15.85 4.65
N ALA A 153 -10.46 14.65 4.21
CA ALA A 153 -11.10 13.93 3.10
C ALA A 153 -12.52 13.47 3.45
N PHE A 154 -12.75 12.93 4.64
CA PHE A 154 -14.10 12.55 5.11
C PHE A 154 -15.01 13.78 5.26
N TYR A 155 -14.52 14.86 5.85
CA TYR A 155 -15.27 16.11 6.03
C TYR A 155 -15.69 16.73 4.69
N LYS A 156 -14.75 16.81 3.73
CA LYS A 156 -15.00 17.37 2.40
C LYS A 156 -15.69 16.37 1.45
N ARG A 157 -15.84 15.10 1.83
CA ARG A 157 -16.33 14.02 0.96
C ARG A 157 -15.53 13.96 -0.35
N ALA A 158 -14.22 14.01 -0.23
CA ALA A 158 -13.29 14.11 -1.36
C ALA A 158 -12.48 12.83 -1.53
N TYR A 159 -12.12 12.53 -2.78
CA TYR A 159 -11.22 11.46 -3.24
C TYR A 159 -11.76 10.05 -3.19
N PHE A 160 -12.77 9.76 -2.42
CA PHE A 160 -13.43 8.46 -2.38
C PHE A 160 -14.94 8.62 -2.12
N PRO A 161 -15.77 7.68 -2.58
CA PRO A 161 -17.20 7.70 -2.29
C PRO A 161 -17.44 7.44 -0.80
N ARG A 162 -18.62 7.81 -0.29
CA ARG A 162 -18.99 7.46 1.08
C ARG A 162 -18.89 5.93 1.25
N PRO A 163 -18.08 5.42 2.20
CA PRO A 163 -17.96 3.99 2.45
C PRO A 163 -19.28 3.37 2.92
N ASP A 164 -19.49 2.10 2.61
CA ASP A 164 -20.62 1.30 3.10
C ASP A 164 -20.38 0.78 4.52
N ALA A 165 -19.13 0.61 4.90
CA ALA A 165 -18.66 0.36 6.26
C ALA A 165 -17.25 0.91 6.43
N ILE A 166 -16.88 1.21 7.68
CA ILE A 166 -15.54 1.65 8.06
C ILE A 166 -15.07 0.78 9.20
N PHE A 167 -13.93 0.14 9.03
CA PHE A 167 -13.21 -0.56 10.07
C PHE A 167 -11.99 0.26 10.49
N ALA A 168 -11.88 0.60 11.76
CA ALA A 168 -10.74 1.34 12.26
C ALA A 168 -10.14 0.66 13.48
N SER A 169 -8.81 0.63 13.58
CA SER A 169 -8.13 0.09 14.74
C SER A 169 -7.89 1.15 15.79
N THR A 170 -7.89 0.71 17.05
CA THR A 170 -7.40 1.45 18.20
C THR A 170 -6.35 0.60 18.93
N GLY A 171 -5.58 1.21 19.82
CA GLY A 171 -4.56 0.52 20.60
C GLY A 171 -3.17 0.59 20.00
N ALA A 172 -2.47 -0.53 19.90
CA ALA A 172 -1.03 -0.56 19.65
C ALA A 172 -0.57 -0.16 18.24
N SER A 173 -1.46 0.00 17.26
CA SER A 173 -1.07 0.29 15.89
C SER A 173 -0.66 1.75 15.67
N CYS A 174 -1.53 2.70 16.02
CA CYS A 174 -1.28 4.12 15.84
C CYS A 174 -2.30 4.97 16.62
N ASP A 175 -1.83 5.81 17.53
CA ASP A 175 -2.68 6.70 18.32
C ASP A 175 -3.34 7.78 17.44
N ASP A 176 -2.59 8.34 16.48
CA ASP A 176 -3.12 9.36 15.56
C ASP A 176 -4.31 8.81 14.75
N TYR A 177 -4.24 7.55 14.27
CA TYR A 177 -5.35 6.94 13.55
C TYR A 177 -6.59 6.79 14.42
N SER A 178 -6.40 6.37 15.66
CA SER A 178 -7.49 6.24 16.62
C SER A 178 -8.20 7.60 16.85
N CYS A 179 -7.42 8.66 17.11
CA CYS A 179 -7.97 10.01 17.29
C CYS A 179 -8.67 10.55 16.04
N ILE A 180 -8.06 10.37 14.86
CA ILE A 180 -8.63 10.83 13.59
C ILE A 180 -9.97 10.15 13.34
N MET A 181 -10.05 8.83 13.57
CA MET A 181 -11.28 8.08 13.32
C MET A 181 -12.38 8.37 14.34
N GLN A 182 -12.06 8.73 15.58
CA GLN A 182 -13.05 9.26 16.54
C GLN A 182 -13.68 10.56 16.03
N LEU A 183 -12.88 11.47 15.48
CA LEU A 183 -13.42 12.70 14.87
C LEU A 183 -14.22 12.42 13.59
N VAL A 184 -13.88 11.38 12.83
CA VAL A 184 -14.69 10.93 11.70
C VAL A 184 -16.05 10.38 12.18
N GLU A 185 -16.08 9.69 13.33
CA GLU A 185 -17.32 9.23 13.96
C GLU A 185 -18.21 10.44 14.36
N ASP A 186 -17.62 11.51 14.91
CA ASP A 186 -18.32 12.75 15.23
C ASP A 186 -18.90 13.46 13.98
N LEU A 187 -18.34 13.21 12.79
CA LEU A 187 -18.92 13.65 11.52
C LEU A 187 -20.13 12.83 11.05
N GLY A 188 -20.57 11.84 11.84
CA GLY A 188 -21.74 11.00 11.56
C GLY A 188 -21.43 9.78 10.68
N TYR A 189 -20.19 9.30 10.69
CA TYR A 189 -19.84 8.02 10.09
C TYR A 189 -19.88 6.91 11.15
N GLU A 190 -20.50 5.79 10.84
CA GLU A 190 -20.48 4.60 11.71
C GLU A 190 -19.13 3.90 11.60
N ILE A 191 -18.42 3.74 12.72
CA ILE A 191 -17.13 3.08 12.80
C ILE A 191 -17.26 1.73 13.50
N VAL A 192 -16.72 0.70 12.89
CA VAL A 192 -16.54 -0.61 13.51
C VAL A 192 -15.12 -0.68 14.07
N TRP A 193 -15.00 -0.47 15.35
CA TRP A 193 -13.72 -0.43 16.04
C TRP A 193 -13.13 -1.84 16.22
N LEU A 194 -11.81 -1.94 16.00
CA LEU A 194 -10.98 -3.10 16.32
C LEU A 194 -9.94 -2.68 17.36
N GLU A 195 -9.85 -3.39 18.45
CA GLU A 195 -8.78 -3.16 19.40
C GLU A 195 -7.56 -4.03 19.10
N ILE A 196 -6.41 -3.37 18.95
CA ILE A 196 -5.14 -4.03 18.68
C ILE A 196 -4.32 -4.07 19.96
N PRO A 197 -4.07 -5.26 20.54
CA PRO A 197 -3.37 -5.38 21.79
C PRO A 197 -1.86 -5.14 21.62
N LEU A 198 -1.26 -4.47 22.59
CA LEU A 198 0.19 -4.34 22.69
C LEU A 198 0.82 -5.66 23.08
N ARG A 199 1.78 -6.15 22.32
CA ARG A 199 2.58 -7.32 22.64
C ARG A 199 3.69 -6.96 23.63
N LYS A 200 3.45 -7.26 24.92
CA LYS A 200 4.44 -7.07 26.01
C LYS A 200 5.27 -8.33 26.18
N GLY A 201 6.61 -8.21 26.19
CA GLY A 201 7.49 -9.30 26.55
C GLY A 201 8.51 -9.67 25.47
N GLN A 202 9.70 -10.09 25.95
CA GLN A 202 10.83 -10.43 25.07
C GLN A 202 10.84 -11.85 24.59
N LYS A 203 10.30 -12.70 25.37
CA LYS A 203 10.10 -14.06 24.94
C LYS A 203 8.81 -13.96 24.16
N ALA A 204 8.96 -13.98 22.87
CA ALA A 204 7.82 -14.22 22.02
C ALA A 204 7.02 -15.26 22.78
N TYR A 205 6.01 -14.79 23.47
CA TYR A 205 5.08 -15.60 24.20
C TYR A 205 5.67 -16.58 25.27
N PRO A 206 5.70 -16.25 26.53
CA PRO A 206 5.55 -17.29 27.51
C PRO A 206 4.25 -18.04 27.18
N ASN A 207 4.28 -19.34 27.12
CA ASN A 207 3.28 -20.26 26.58
C ASN A 207 1.79 -19.95 26.85
N ASN A 208 1.47 -19.07 27.79
CA ASN A 208 0.11 -18.70 28.17
C ASN A 208 -0.33 -17.26 27.78
N ALA A 209 0.58 -16.33 27.55
CA ALA A 209 0.20 -14.95 27.22
C ALA A 209 -0.05 -14.78 25.72
N SER A 210 0.60 -15.58 24.86
CA SER A 210 0.36 -15.58 23.42
C SER A 210 -1.01 -16.12 23.09
N GLY A 211 -1.43 -17.18 23.73
CA GLY A 211 -2.75 -17.75 23.51
C GLY A 211 -3.88 -16.74 23.77
N ARG A 212 -3.75 -15.90 24.81
CA ARG A 212 -4.78 -14.89 25.12
C ARG A 212 -4.85 -13.78 24.06
N LEU A 213 -3.71 -13.28 23.58
CA LEU A 213 -3.68 -12.25 22.55
C LEU A 213 -4.16 -12.80 21.20
N GLU A 214 -3.79 -14.04 20.90
CA GLU A 214 -4.26 -14.75 19.70
C GLU A 214 -5.80 -14.93 19.75
N GLU A 215 -6.34 -15.48 20.84
CA GLU A 215 -7.79 -15.65 21.00
C GLU A 215 -8.54 -14.30 20.99
N TYR A 216 -7.97 -13.26 21.58
CA TYR A 216 -8.53 -11.92 21.52
C TYR A 216 -8.66 -11.42 20.07
N LEU A 217 -7.57 -11.46 19.28
CA LEU A 217 -7.58 -11.03 17.90
C LEU A 217 -8.47 -11.92 17.01
N ILE A 218 -8.56 -13.21 17.27
CA ILE A 218 -9.53 -14.08 16.61
C ILE A 218 -10.94 -13.53 16.81
N GLY A 219 -11.29 -13.16 18.04
CA GLY A 219 -12.58 -12.53 18.36
C GLY A 219 -12.81 -11.25 17.59
N GLU A 220 -11.81 -10.37 17.51
CA GLU A 220 -11.91 -9.11 16.74
C GLU A 220 -12.12 -9.37 15.25
N TYR A 221 -11.37 -10.28 14.62
CA TYR A 221 -11.55 -10.61 13.22
C TYR A 221 -12.86 -11.35 12.92
N GLN A 222 -13.38 -12.13 13.85
CA GLN A 222 -14.71 -12.71 13.75
C GLN A 222 -15.80 -11.63 13.83
N ARG A 223 -15.60 -10.55 14.59
CA ARG A 223 -16.52 -9.38 14.59
C ARG A 223 -16.52 -8.68 13.23
N VAL A 224 -15.34 -8.45 12.62
CA VAL A 224 -15.25 -7.94 11.24
C VAL A 224 -16.01 -8.84 10.28
N TRP A 225 -15.77 -10.15 10.33
CA TRP A 225 -16.47 -11.12 9.50
C TRP A 225 -17.99 -11.04 9.69
N LYS A 226 -18.47 -11.00 10.93
CA LYS A 226 -19.90 -10.89 11.25
C LYS A 226 -20.50 -9.62 10.65
N LYS A 227 -19.85 -8.46 10.80
CA LYS A 227 -20.31 -7.20 10.20
C LYS A 227 -20.36 -7.28 8.68
N MET A 228 -19.40 -7.93 8.04
CA MET A 228 -19.41 -8.14 6.60
C MET A 228 -20.55 -9.07 6.15
N VAL A 229 -20.85 -10.12 6.92
CA VAL A 229 -22.01 -11.00 6.66
C VAL A 229 -23.32 -10.22 6.81
N GLU A 230 -23.48 -9.40 7.84
CA GLU A 230 -24.65 -8.51 8.02
C GLU A 230 -24.81 -7.55 6.84
N LEU A 231 -23.71 -6.99 6.34
CA LEU A 231 -23.72 -6.04 5.23
C LEU A 231 -24.05 -6.67 3.87
N THR A 232 -23.64 -7.92 3.65
CA THR A 232 -23.70 -8.57 2.33
C THR A 232 -24.69 -9.72 2.22
N GLY A 233 -25.09 -10.30 3.34
CA GLY A 233 -25.89 -11.55 3.38
C GLY A 233 -25.08 -12.80 3.03
N ILE A 234 -23.77 -12.70 2.79
CA ILE A 234 -22.91 -13.82 2.36
C ILE A 234 -22.13 -14.36 3.57
N SER A 235 -22.10 -15.68 3.74
CA SER A 235 -21.29 -16.33 4.77
C SER A 235 -20.62 -17.59 4.21
N ASN A 236 -19.41 -17.42 3.63
CA ASN A 236 -18.66 -18.52 3.04
C ASN A 236 -17.18 -18.46 3.46
N LYS A 237 -16.81 -19.15 4.54
CA LYS A 237 -15.44 -19.19 5.06
C LYS A 237 -14.41 -19.76 4.06
N ASN A 238 -14.81 -20.57 3.08
CA ASN A 238 -13.89 -21.05 2.06
C ASN A 238 -13.36 -19.91 1.18
N GLN A 239 -14.10 -18.82 1.05
CA GLN A 239 -13.62 -17.62 0.34
C GLN A 239 -12.50 -16.92 1.14
N LEU A 240 -12.56 -16.94 2.48
CA LEU A 240 -11.49 -16.37 3.30
C LEU A 240 -10.17 -17.13 3.11
N ILE A 241 -10.20 -18.46 3.01
CA ILE A 241 -9.00 -19.26 2.69
C ILE A 241 -8.44 -18.87 1.33
N LYS A 242 -9.29 -18.66 0.32
CA LYS A 242 -8.84 -18.19 -1.00
C LYS A 242 -8.23 -16.78 -0.93
N SER A 243 -8.83 -15.90 -0.15
CA SER A 243 -8.31 -14.53 0.09
C SER A 243 -6.95 -14.56 0.74
N ILE A 244 -6.73 -15.43 1.74
CA ILE A 244 -5.42 -15.63 2.39
C ILE A 244 -4.37 -16.06 1.36
N LYS A 245 -4.67 -17.06 0.53
CA LYS A 245 -3.74 -17.51 -0.54
C LYS A 245 -3.39 -16.39 -1.51
N LYS A 246 -4.37 -15.58 -1.90
CA LYS A 246 -4.16 -14.44 -2.79
C LYS A 246 -3.32 -13.34 -2.12
N ALA A 247 -3.58 -13.05 -0.85
CA ALA A 247 -2.79 -12.11 -0.06
C ALA A 247 -1.33 -12.59 0.09
N ASN A 248 -1.10 -13.89 0.31
CA ASN A 248 0.25 -14.45 0.36
C ASN A 248 0.96 -14.36 -0.99
N GLN A 249 0.26 -14.57 -2.11
CA GLN A 249 0.83 -14.37 -3.45
C GLN A 249 1.32 -12.91 -3.62
N LEU A 250 0.52 -11.93 -3.20
CA LEU A 250 0.90 -10.53 -3.21
C LEU A 250 2.14 -10.27 -2.34
N ARG A 251 2.12 -10.69 -1.07
CA ARG A 251 3.21 -10.51 -0.11
C ARG A 251 4.52 -11.12 -0.58
N ASN A 252 4.46 -12.32 -1.14
CA ASN A 252 5.63 -13.03 -1.69
C ASN A 252 6.22 -12.29 -2.91
N LEU A 253 5.37 -11.74 -3.80
CA LEU A 253 5.85 -10.95 -4.94
C LEU A 253 6.57 -9.68 -4.48
N VAL A 254 5.98 -8.92 -3.54
CA VAL A 254 6.62 -7.72 -3.00
C VAL A 254 7.93 -8.04 -2.32
N THR A 255 7.97 -9.09 -1.49
CA THR A 255 9.21 -9.54 -0.83
C THR A 255 10.27 -9.95 -1.87
N SER A 256 9.88 -10.68 -2.92
CA SER A 256 10.80 -11.05 -4.00
C SER A 256 11.35 -9.85 -4.76
N ILE A 257 10.51 -8.86 -5.07
CA ILE A 257 10.92 -7.61 -5.73
C ILE A 257 11.91 -6.84 -4.86
N LYS A 258 11.65 -6.71 -3.57
CA LYS A 258 12.55 -6.07 -2.60
C LYS A 258 13.91 -6.74 -2.59
N ASN A 259 13.95 -8.05 -2.41
CA ASN A 259 15.21 -8.81 -2.34
C ASN A 259 16.01 -8.67 -3.64
N LEU A 260 15.38 -8.85 -4.81
CA LEU A 260 16.03 -8.66 -6.10
C LEU A 260 16.61 -7.25 -6.25
N THR A 261 15.86 -6.22 -5.81
CA THR A 261 16.30 -4.81 -5.91
C THR A 261 17.46 -4.51 -4.96
N TYR A 262 17.44 -5.04 -3.75
CA TYR A 262 18.47 -4.78 -2.74
C TYR A 262 19.77 -5.51 -3.04
N GLU A 263 19.69 -6.77 -3.50
CA GLU A 263 20.83 -7.64 -3.75
C GLU A 263 21.50 -7.36 -5.10
N ALA A 264 20.83 -6.69 -6.03
CA ALA A 264 21.36 -6.40 -7.36
C ALA A 264 22.65 -5.55 -7.29
N PRO A 265 23.67 -5.80 -8.14
CA PRO A 265 24.87 -4.99 -8.18
C PRO A 265 24.62 -3.51 -8.52
N LYS A 266 23.68 -3.25 -9.43
CA LYS A 266 23.20 -1.91 -9.80
C LYS A 266 21.73 -1.78 -9.43
N ALA A 267 21.24 -0.58 -9.13
CA ALA A 267 19.84 -0.34 -8.80
C ALA A 267 18.94 -0.64 -10.01
N PRO A 268 18.18 -1.73 -10.04
CA PRO A 268 17.33 -2.05 -11.20
C PRO A 268 16.01 -1.27 -11.19
N LEU A 269 15.67 -0.64 -10.06
CA LEU A 269 14.44 0.14 -9.87
C LEU A 269 14.73 1.31 -8.93
N PRO A 270 14.14 2.50 -9.14
CA PRO A 270 14.26 3.61 -8.19
C PRO A 270 13.56 3.34 -6.87
N GLY A 271 14.01 3.98 -5.80
CA GLY A 271 13.43 3.87 -4.46
C GLY A 271 11.98 4.34 -4.37
N LEU A 272 11.57 5.27 -5.24
CA LEU A 272 10.19 5.75 -5.30
C LEU A 272 9.22 4.67 -5.78
N GLU A 273 9.53 3.97 -6.86
CA GLU A 273 8.73 2.84 -7.33
C GLU A 273 8.74 1.69 -6.32
N LEU A 274 9.88 1.43 -5.69
CA LEU A 274 9.98 0.40 -4.66
C LEU A 274 9.08 0.74 -3.45
N MET A 275 9.11 1.98 -2.96
CA MET A 275 8.19 2.43 -1.91
C MET A 275 6.72 2.24 -2.32
N THR A 276 6.38 2.62 -3.54
CA THR A 276 5.02 2.48 -4.08
C THR A 276 4.58 1.00 -4.12
N ILE A 277 5.48 0.10 -4.49
CA ILE A 277 5.25 -1.36 -4.49
C ILE A 277 5.04 -1.86 -3.05
N GLU A 278 5.86 -1.44 -2.12
CA GLU A 278 5.73 -1.83 -0.71
C GLU A 278 4.39 -1.37 -0.13
N PHE A 279 3.98 -0.12 -0.37
CA PHE A 279 2.69 0.41 0.05
C PHE A 279 1.49 -0.27 -0.63
N GLY A 280 1.71 -0.90 -1.77
CA GLY A 280 0.71 -1.73 -2.44
C GLY A 280 0.19 -2.90 -1.62
N ASN A 281 0.87 -3.27 -0.54
CA ASN A 281 0.32 -4.20 0.46
C ASN A 281 -0.86 -3.63 1.27
N LEU A 282 -1.18 -2.37 1.10
CA LEU A 282 -2.38 -1.75 1.62
C LEU A 282 -3.39 -1.51 0.49
N TYR A 283 -3.09 -0.64 -0.45
CA TYR A 283 -4.06 -0.23 -1.47
C TYR A 283 -4.24 -1.22 -2.63
N GLY A 284 -3.31 -2.15 -2.87
CA GLY A 284 -3.42 -3.14 -3.94
C GLY A 284 -4.60 -4.10 -3.80
N TYR A 285 -5.20 -4.18 -2.62
CA TYR A 285 -6.39 -5.00 -2.39
C TYR A 285 -7.66 -4.47 -3.06
N ALA A 286 -7.67 -3.21 -3.49
CA ALA A 286 -8.81 -2.64 -4.23
C ALA A 286 -9.04 -3.36 -5.57
N ASP A 287 -7.97 -3.84 -6.23
CA ASP A 287 -8.00 -4.79 -7.33
C ASP A 287 -6.73 -5.66 -7.31
N ILE A 288 -6.78 -6.71 -6.52
CA ILE A 288 -5.61 -7.55 -6.25
C ILE A 288 -5.13 -8.33 -7.48
N GLU A 289 -6.01 -8.67 -8.42
CA GLU A 289 -5.62 -9.39 -9.63
C GLU A 289 -4.76 -8.52 -10.55
N GLU A 290 -5.22 -7.30 -10.81
CA GLU A 290 -4.44 -6.33 -11.60
C GLU A 290 -3.13 -5.99 -10.88
N TRP A 291 -3.17 -5.79 -9.56
CA TRP A 291 -1.97 -5.47 -8.80
C TRP A 291 -0.92 -6.57 -8.87
N ILE A 292 -1.33 -7.83 -8.73
CA ILE A 292 -0.44 -8.99 -8.89
C ILE A 292 0.17 -9.05 -10.28
N ASP A 293 -0.60 -8.75 -11.32
CA ASP A 293 -0.09 -8.77 -12.69
C ASP A 293 0.92 -7.65 -12.96
N ILE A 294 0.69 -6.46 -12.38
CA ILE A 294 1.66 -5.36 -12.41
C ILE A 294 2.96 -5.77 -11.71
N LEU A 295 2.87 -6.35 -10.52
CA LEU A 295 4.05 -6.80 -9.78
C LEU A 295 4.84 -7.89 -10.52
N LYS A 296 4.17 -8.82 -11.18
CA LYS A 296 4.84 -9.81 -12.03
C LYS A 296 5.57 -9.14 -13.20
N MET A 297 4.99 -8.10 -13.79
CA MET A 297 5.63 -7.36 -14.88
C MET A 297 6.86 -6.61 -14.37
N ILE A 298 6.76 -5.92 -13.24
CA ILE A 298 7.88 -5.22 -12.60
C ILE A 298 9.01 -6.20 -12.26
N LYS A 299 8.66 -7.36 -11.66
CA LYS A 299 9.65 -8.39 -11.34
C LYS A 299 10.43 -8.82 -12.58
N ARG A 300 9.76 -9.08 -13.70
CA ARG A 300 10.42 -9.44 -14.99
C ARG A 300 11.31 -8.30 -15.50
N THR A 301 10.88 -7.05 -15.39
CA THR A 301 11.70 -5.87 -15.77
C THR A 301 12.97 -5.80 -14.92
N ILE A 302 12.87 -6.06 -13.61
CA ILE A 302 14.01 -6.10 -12.70
C ILE A 302 14.98 -7.23 -13.08
N GLU A 303 14.45 -8.45 -13.30
CA GLU A 303 15.24 -9.63 -13.68
C GLU A 303 16.00 -9.39 -15.00
N ASP A 304 15.34 -8.83 -16.01
CA ASP A 304 15.95 -8.47 -17.29
C ASP A 304 17.06 -7.43 -17.16
N ARG A 305 16.84 -6.40 -16.31
CA ARG A 305 17.86 -5.38 -16.02
C ARG A 305 19.08 -5.96 -15.30
N ILE A 306 18.86 -6.85 -14.34
CA ILE A 306 19.93 -7.52 -13.61
C ILE A 306 20.75 -8.40 -14.57
N GLU A 307 20.07 -9.20 -15.42
CA GLU A 307 20.73 -10.06 -16.41
C GLU A 307 21.60 -9.26 -17.40
N LYS A 308 21.12 -8.08 -17.81
CA LYS A 308 21.84 -7.18 -18.72
C LYS A 308 22.86 -6.27 -18.04
N GLY A 309 23.00 -6.34 -16.72
CA GLY A 309 23.88 -5.45 -15.94
C GLY A 309 23.48 -3.97 -15.99
N LEU A 310 22.18 -3.68 -16.15
CA LEU A 310 21.63 -2.33 -16.26
C LEU A 310 21.12 -1.81 -14.90
N GLY A 311 21.24 -0.51 -14.69
CA GLY A 311 20.71 0.18 -13.51
C GLY A 311 20.11 1.55 -13.87
N VAL A 312 19.26 2.07 -12.99
CA VAL A 312 18.62 3.39 -13.14
C VAL A 312 19.38 4.51 -12.41
N LEU A 313 20.31 4.16 -11.54
CA LEU A 313 21.16 5.08 -10.78
C LEU A 313 22.60 4.99 -11.24
N GLN A 314 23.44 5.91 -10.75
CA GLN A 314 24.88 5.91 -10.97
C GLN A 314 25.50 4.63 -10.39
N GLU A 315 26.57 4.13 -11.03
CA GLU A 315 27.21 2.87 -10.63
C GLU A 315 27.86 2.93 -9.24
N ASP A 316 28.33 4.11 -8.85
CA ASP A 316 29.00 4.41 -7.60
C ASP A 316 28.06 4.94 -6.51
N ALA A 317 26.73 4.82 -6.71
CA ALA A 317 25.75 5.26 -5.74
C ALA A 317 25.93 4.54 -4.39
N ILE A 318 26.04 5.31 -3.32
CA ILE A 318 26.31 4.82 -1.96
C ILE A 318 25.07 4.13 -1.38
N PRO A 319 25.17 2.87 -0.95
CA PRO A 319 24.02 2.17 -0.35
C PRO A 319 23.66 2.76 1.01
N ILE A 320 22.35 2.95 1.24
CA ILE A 320 21.80 3.46 2.49
C ILE A 320 20.62 2.65 2.97
N ALA A 321 20.39 2.62 4.28
CA ALA A 321 19.14 2.20 4.89
C ALA A 321 18.22 3.40 5.11
N TRP A 322 16.97 3.27 4.67
CA TRP A 322 15.93 4.27 4.87
C TRP A 322 15.03 3.88 6.04
N ILE A 323 15.21 4.57 7.18
CA ILE A 323 14.54 4.19 8.45
C ILE A 323 13.54 5.27 8.85
N THR A 324 12.38 5.23 8.23
CA THR A 324 11.23 6.08 8.58
C THR A 324 9.94 5.29 8.38
N PRO A 325 8.81 5.66 9.02
CA PRO A 325 7.52 5.03 8.78
C PRO A 325 7.06 5.13 7.32
N SER A 326 7.41 6.21 6.65
CA SER A 326 7.14 6.51 5.23
C SER A 326 8.20 7.46 4.69
N ALA A 327 8.16 7.78 3.40
CA ALA A 327 9.04 8.77 2.81
C ALA A 327 8.26 9.76 1.94
N ASP A 328 8.72 11.00 1.89
CA ASP A 328 8.28 11.96 0.89
C ASP A 328 8.87 11.56 -0.48
N PRO A 329 8.05 11.42 -1.54
CA PRO A 329 8.50 11.03 -2.86
C PRO A 329 9.53 11.97 -3.49
N LEU A 330 9.42 13.27 -3.28
CA LEU A 330 10.45 14.20 -3.77
C LEU A 330 11.77 13.99 -3.06
N LEU A 331 11.73 13.70 -1.75
CA LEU A 331 12.93 13.42 -0.98
C LEU A 331 13.62 12.14 -1.46
N LEU A 332 12.87 11.09 -1.79
CA LEU A 332 13.45 9.88 -2.40
C LEU A 332 14.16 10.19 -3.72
N ASN A 333 13.56 10.98 -4.58
CA ASN A 333 14.21 11.41 -5.83
C ASN A 333 15.48 12.22 -5.56
N LEU A 334 15.45 13.17 -4.61
CA LEU A 334 16.60 14.01 -4.27
C LEU A 334 17.77 13.21 -3.68
N VAL A 335 17.48 12.26 -2.80
CA VAL A 335 18.48 11.36 -2.20
C VAL A 335 19.21 10.56 -3.28
N GLU A 336 18.46 10.00 -4.22
CA GLU A 336 19.07 9.26 -5.33
C GLU A 336 19.80 10.17 -6.34
N ASP A 337 19.28 11.37 -6.61
CA ASP A 337 19.96 12.36 -7.45
C ASP A 337 21.25 12.87 -6.79
N ALA A 338 21.37 12.79 -5.46
CA ALA A 338 22.58 13.08 -4.70
C ALA A 338 23.60 11.92 -4.66
N GLY A 339 23.36 10.82 -5.40
CA GLY A 339 24.26 9.68 -5.49
C GLY A 339 24.09 8.64 -4.38
N LEU A 340 22.92 8.57 -3.74
CA LEU A 340 22.60 7.54 -2.76
C LEU A 340 21.68 6.49 -3.37
N ARG A 341 21.75 5.25 -2.85
CA ARG A 341 20.91 4.13 -3.26
C ARG A 341 20.24 3.49 -2.05
N ILE A 342 18.93 3.39 -2.05
CA ILE A 342 18.18 2.73 -0.98
C ILE A 342 18.24 1.20 -1.19
N VAL A 343 18.85 0.50 -0.23
CA VAL A 343 19.00 -0.96 -0.23
C VAL A 343 18.38 -1.62 1.01
N GLN A 344 17.74 -0.83 1.86
CA GLN A 344 16.97 -1.29 3.00
C GLN A 344 15.90 -0.27 3.37
N THR A 345 14.68 -0.70 3.63
CA THR A 345 13.59 0.15 4.09
C THR A 345 12.99 -0.37 5.40
N GLU A 346 12.52 0.54 6.23
CA GLU A 346 11.77 0.23 7.45
C GLU A 346 10.46 1.03 7.45
N TYR A 347 9.68 0.89 6.39
CA TYR A 347 8.34 1.46 6.32
C TYR A 347 7.38 0.71 7.26
N VAL A 348 6.42 1.46 7.82
CA VAL A 348 5.39 0.88 8.70
C VAL A 348 4.62 -0.25 8.02
N ILE A 349 4.38 -0.13 6.73
CA ILE A 349 3.67 -1.12 5.91
C ILE A 349 4.41 -2.44 5.72
N ASN A 350 5.72 -2.49 5.98
CA ASN A 350 6.47 -3.75 5.92
C ASN A 350 5.93 -4.77 6.93
N GLN A 351 5.16 -4.33 7.92
CA GLN A 351 4.42 -5.20 8.82
C GLN A 351 3.35 -6.03 8.10
N ALA A 352 2.80 -5.51 7.00
CA ALA A 352 1.82 -6.20 6.17
C ALA A 352 2.43 -7.29 5.24
N LEU A 353 3.76 -7.48 5.29
CA LEU A 353 4.46 -8.50 4.48
C LEU A 353 4.59 -9.86 5.16
N VAL A 354 4.19 -9.98 6.42
CA VAL A 354 4.26 -11.26 7.15
C VAL A 354 3.36 -12.30 6.47
N PRO A 355 3.88 -13.47 6.08
CA PRO A 355 3.06 -14.54 5.50
C PRO A 355 1.96 -15.00 6.47
N ILE A 356 0.81 -15.34 5.93
CA ILE A 356 -0.33 -15.89 6.68
C ILE A 356 -0.33 -17.40 6.52
N GLU A 357 -0.40 -18.15 7.61
CA GLU A 357 -0.47 -19.62 7.57
C GLU A 357 -1.72 -20.09 6.80
N GLU A 358 -1.58 -21.11 5.95
CA GLU A 358 -2.67 -21.56 5.06
C GLU A 358 -3.38 -22.83 5.55
N ASP A 359 -2.75 -23.58 6.46
CA ASP A 359 -3.16 -24.92 6.86
C ASP A 359 -3.84 -24.99 8.25
N ILE A 360 -4.22 -23.82 8.79
CA ILE A 360 -4.91 -23.71 10.10
C ILE A 360 -6.22 -22.94 9.96
N ASP A 361 -6.95 -22.79 11.06
CA ASP A 361 -8.15 -21.92 11.07
C ASP A 361 -7.80 -20.52 10.56
N PRO A 362 -8.56 -19.97 9.58
CA PRO A 362 -8.20 -18.73 8.93
C PRO A 362 -8.16 -17.52 9.84
N PHE A 363 -9.01 -17.42 10.86
CA PHE A 363 -8.96 -16.32 11.82
C PHE A 363 -7.74 -16.42 12.73
N ARG A 364 -7.35 -17.64 13.10
CA ARG A 364 -6.13 -17.92 13.83
C ARG A 364 -4.90 -17.56 13.02
N ALA A 365 -4.89 -17.90 11.73
CA ALA A 365 -3.81 -17.54 10.80
C ALA A 365 -3.63 -16.02 10.69
N LEU A 366 -4.72 -15.28 10.54
CA LEU A 366 -4.71 -13.81 10.49
C LEU A 366 -4.19 -13.20 11.80
N ALA A 367 -4.65 -13.71 12.95
CA ALA A 367 -4.22 -13.25 14.26
C ALA A 367 -2.72 -13.47 14.47
N ARG A 368 -2.20 -14.65 14.11
CA ARG A 368 -0.78 -14.96 14.21
C ARG A 368 0.09 -14.10 13.30
N ALA A 369 -0.33 -13.88 12.05
CA ALA A 369 0.37 -13.00 11.12
C ALA A 369 0.46 -11.57 11.68
N PHE A 370 -0.63 -11.02 12.20
CA PHE A 370 -0.63 -9.70 12.81
C PHE A 370 0.28 -9.63 14.05
N LEU A 371 0.23 -10.64 14.92
CA LEU A 371 1.03 -10.68 16.14
C LEU A 371 2.55 -10.77 15.88
N GLN A 372 2.99 -11.07 14.67
CA GLN A 372 4.40 -11.02 14.29
C GLN A 372 4.88 -9.60 13.96
N ALA A 373 3.97 -8.63 13.78
CA ALA A 373 4.33 -7.26 13.48
C ALA A 373 5.20 -6.66 14.61
N SER A 374 6.35 -6.11 14.24
CA SER A 374 7.26 -5.50 15.23
C SER A 374 6.73 -4.16 15.75
N LEU A 375 5.81 -3.53 15.05
CA LEU A 375 5.17 -2.27 15.44
C LEU A 375 4.41 -2.40 16.76
N ILE A 376 3.72 -3.52 16.98
CA ILE A 376 2.96 -3.78 18.20
C ILE A 376 3.81 -4.41 19.31
N GLY A 377 5.11 -4.60 19.05
CA GLY A 377 6.08 -5.17 19.98
C GLY A 377 6.91 -4.10 20.71
N LYS A 378 7.99 -4.54 21.32
CA LYS A 378 8.96 -3.64 21.98
C LYS A 378 9.85 -2.94 20.96
N THR A 379 10.21 -1.69 21.22
CA THR A 379 11.20 -0.93 20.44
C THR A 379 12.49 -1.72 20.20
N SER A 380 12.96 -2.50 21.21
CA SER A 380 14.15 -3.34 21.07
C SER A 380 14.03 -4.44 20.00
N GLU A 381 12.84 -4.94 19.72
CA GLU A 381 12.60 -5.91 18.64
C GLU A 381 12.74 -5.24 17.27
N ARG A 382 12.18 -4.05 17.14
CA ARG A 382 12.31 -3.24 15.92
C ARG A 382 13.76 -2.87 15.64
N VAL A 383 14.50 -2.42 16.67
CA VAL A 383 15.93 -2.12 16.55
C VAL A 383 16.74 -3.33 16.10
N LYS A 384 16.49 -4.51 16.66
CA LYS A 384 17.17 -5.75 16.25
C LYS A 384 16.90 -6.08 14.78
N ARG A 385 15.68 -5.91 14.32
CA ARG A 385 15.30 -6.15 12.92
C ARG A 385 16.01 -5.18 11.98
N ILE A 386 16.05 -3.89 12.33
CA ILE A 386 16.78 -2.88 11.56
C ILE A 386 18.26 -3.23 11.46
N ILE A 387 18.91 -3.56 12.58
CA ILE A 387 20.31 -3.96 12.62
C ILE A 387 20.57 -5.21 11.75
N ALA A 388 19.67 -6.20 11.79
CA ALA A 388 19.79 -7.38 10.96
C ALA A 388 19.72 -7.01 9.46
N GLY A 389 18.73 -6.20 9.05
CA GLY A 389 18.58 -5.75 7.67
C GLY A 389 19.77 -4.93 7.16
N VAL A 390 20.32 -4.03 7.98
CA VAL A 390 21.54 -3.28 7.65
C VAL A 390 22.73 -4.21 7.41
N LYS A 391 22.90 -5.23 8.26
CA LYS A 391 23.98 -6.22 8.11
C LYS A 391 23.80 -7.08 6.85
N GLU A 392 22.59 -7.54 6.58
CA GLU A 392 22.25 -8.31 5.40
C GLU A 392 22.43 -7.48 4.11
N GLY A 393 22.06 -6.20 4.15
CA GLY A 393 22.21 -5.25 3.04
C GLY A 393 23.66 -4.80 2.79
N LYS A 394 24.63 -5.24 3.61
CA LYS A 394 26.05 -4.85 3.52
C LYS A 394 26.27 -3.33 3.53
N ILE A 395 25.51 -2.61 4.37
CA ILE A 395 25.58 -1.16 4.56
C ILE A 395 26.56 -0.84 5.70
#